data_76534cb5c63af7d09c63c7931bfe7ded
#
_entry.id   76534cb5c63af7d09c63c7931bfe7ded
#
_cell.length_a   1.000
_cell.length_b   1.000
_cell.length_c   1.000
_cell.angle_alpha   90.00
_cell.angle_beta   90.00
_cell.angle_gamma   90.00
#
_symmetry.space_group_name_H-M   'P 1'
#
loop_
_entity.id
_entity.type
_entity.pdbx_description
1 polymer ?
#
loop_
_entity_poly.entity_id
_entity_poly.type
_entity_poly.pdbx_seq_one_letter_code
_entity_poly.pdbx_strand_id
1 'polypeptide(L)'
;MEPQRKLTGEFKTGADVMTGVPVDVQSPRVSLPGLSGLFHKVLRNLEDYGWQTALRKSVAYLARAIYYRQAYRIYRVNLDTIKLPEPSNPHNFTFKFLTVQNVGMIAEVENIAEWLRGKLKRKIAAGQLCLVALDGDKVAGFNLIDLGQATLLLVNLKKTLRPKVAWSEHIAVKKEFRRTGLGSQLRFRIFEELRKRGYRKLYGGTLPSNIASLSLTRSVGFTEIGDVHYRKFISFEKWRYKRVRR
;
A
#
# COMPACT_ATOMS: atom_id res chain seq x y z
N MET A 1 10.46 -29.44 16.56
CA MET A 1 9.27 -29.70 15.71
C MET A 1 8.06 -29.13 16.42
N GLU A 2 7.70 -27.86 16.11
CA GLU A 2 6.53 -27.20 16.69
C GLU A 2 5.32 -27.34 15.75
N PRO A 3 4.13 -27.64 16.26
CA PRO A 3 2.97 -27.87 15.41
C PRO A 3 2.43 -26.57 14.81
N GLN A 4 2.33 -26.51 13.48
CA GLN A 4 1.62 -25.49 12.76
C GLN A 4 0.13 -25.51 13.14
N ARG A 5 -0.35 -24.51 13.88
CA ARG A 5 -1.78 -24.27 14.09
C ARG A 5 -2.40 -23.76 12.79
N LYS A 6 -3.10 -24.65 12.08
CA LYS A 6 -4.05 -24.27 11.04
C LYS A 6 -5.23 -23.53 11.69
N LEU A 7 -5.30 -22.22 11.50
CA LEU A 7 -6.49 -21.44 11.81
C LEU A 7 -7.44 -21.52 10.61
N THR A 8 -8.34 -22.48 10.61
CA THR A 8 -9.49 -22.57 9.71
C THR A 8 -10.55 -21.58 10.19
N GLY A 9 -10.45 -20.33 9.79
CA GLY A 9 -11.54 -19.35 9.91
C GLY A 9 -12.41 -19.45 8.66
N GLU A 10 -13.55 -20.12 8.72
CA GLU A 10 -14.55 -20.15 7.66
C GLU A 10 -15.08 -18.74 7.38
N PHE A 11 -14.73 -18.20 6.21
CA PHE A 11 -15.38 -17.05 5.62
C PHE A 11 -16.69 -17.48 4.98
N LYS A 12 -17.79 -17.53 5.74
CA LYS A 12 -19.12 -17.66 5.14
C LYS A 12 -19.58 -16.29 4.59
N THR A 13 -19.88 -16.29 3.28
CA THR A 13 -20.62 -15.30 2.49
C THR A 13 -19.95 -13.94 2.22
N GLY A 14 -19.60 -13.69 1.00
CA GLY A 14 -19.07 -12.45 0.44
C GLY A 14 -17.72 -12.57 -0.26
N ALA A 15 -17.18 -13.77 -0.31
CA ALA A 15 -15.81 -14.08 -0.70
C ALA A 15 -15.59 -14.25 -2.22
N ASP A 16 -16.63 -14.34 -3.04
CA ASP A 16 -16.51 -14.71 -4.46
C ASP A 16 -15.87 -13.66 -5.39
N VAL A 17 -15.66 -12.44 -4.92
CA VAL A 17 -14.98 -11.40 -5.70
C VAL A 17 -13.45 -11.46 -5.56
N MET A 18 -12.96 -12.11 -4.51
CA MET A 18 -11.54 -12.39 -4.26
C MET A 18 -11.26 -13.85 -3.90
N THR A 19 -12.24 -14.73 -4.00
CA THR A 19 -12.14 -16.12 -3.55
C THR A 19 -11.67 -17.06 -4.64
N GLY A 20 -10.87 -17.99 -4.24
CA GLY A 20 -10.36 -19.11 -5.01
C GLY A 20 -8.89 -19.43 -4.78
N VAL A 21 -8.25 -18.79 -3.80
CA VAL A 21 -6.88 -19.14 -3.38
C VAL A 21 -6.86 -19.25 -1.86
N PRO A 22 -6.25 -20.29 -1.28
CA PRO A 22 -6.07 -20.39 0.17
C PRO A 22 -5.41 -19.13 0.68
N VAL A 23 -5.99 -18.53 1.72
CA VAL A 23 -5.40 -17.37 2.39
C VAL A 23 -4.27 -17.93 3.26
N ASP A 24 -3.06 -17.90 2.75
CA ASP A 24 -1.90 -18.07 3.62
C ASP A 24 -1.70 -16.75 4.37
N VAL A 25 -2.24 -16.69 5.58
CA VAL A 25 -2.11 -15.55 6.49
C VAL A 25 -0.74 -15.66 7.13
N GLN A 26 0.29 -15.29 6.40
CA GLN A 26 1.57 -15.00 7.04
C GLN A 26 1.45 -13.62 7.71
N SER A 27 1.09 -13.62 9.00
CA SER A 27 1.20 -12.40 9.78
C SER A 27 2.69 -12.02 9.85
N PRO A 28 3.11 -10.84 9.33
CA PRO A 28 4.39 -10.30 9.74
C PRO A 28 4.27 -10.12 11.26
N ARG A 29 5.03 -10.91 12.02
CA ARG A 29 5.13 -10.71 13.47
C ARG A 29 5.61 -9.27 13.65
N VAL A 30 4.70 -8.35 13.93
CA VAL A 30 5.04 -7.14 14.64
C VAL A 30 5.40 -7.65 16.03
N SER A 31 6.66 -8.03 16.21
CA SER A 31 7.20 -8.28 17.52
C SER A 31 6.91 -7.01 18.33
N LEU A 32 6.15 -7.15 19.39
CA LEU A 32 6.09 -6.10 20.40
C LEU A 32 7.58 -5.78 20.70
N PRO A 33 8.01 -4.52 20.58
CA PRO A 33 9.35 -4.17 21.02
C PRO A 33 9.46 -4.68 22.45
N GLY A 34 10.51 -5.45 22.74
CA GLY A 34 10.71 -5.98 24.08
C GLY A 34 10.58 -4.83 25.08
N LEU A 35 10.28 -5.13 26.35
CA LEU A 35 10.10 -4.12 27.42
C LEU A 35 11.19 -3.03 27.38
N SER A 36 12.42 -3.39 26.99
CA SER A 36 13.53 -2.45 26.77
C SER A 36 13.25 -1.41 25.65
N GLY A 37 12.69 -1.83 24.53
CA GLY A 37 12.36 -0.91 23.43
C GLY A 37 11.20 0.03 23.75
N LEU A 38 10.26 -0.42 24.59
CA LEU A 38 9.19 0.42 25.14
C LEU A 38 9.76 1.49 26.09
N PHE A 39 10.64 1.07 26.97
CA PHE A 39 11.29 1.93 27.95
C PHE A 39 12.10 3.05 27.29
N HIS A 40 12.92 2.73 26.29
CA HIS A 40 13.66 3.74 25.53
C HIS A 40 12.77 4.75 24.78
N LYS A 41 11.63 4.30 24.25
CA LYS A 41 10.66 5.24 23.62
C LYS A 41 9.98 6.15 24.64
N VAL A 42 9.67 5.64 25.82
CA VAL A 42 9.08 6.44 26.91
C VAL A 42 10.09 7.49 27.39
N LEU A 43 11.34 7.10 27.64
CA LEU A 43 12.41 8.01 28.08
C LEU A 43 12.62 9.14 27.03
N ARG A 44 12.79 8.79 25.77
CA ARG A 44 12.96 9.78 24.70
C ARG A 44 11.77 10.74 24.58
N ASN A 45 10.54 10.25 24.73
CA ASN A 45 9.35 11.12 24.74
C ASN A 45 9.28 12.03 25.97
N LEU A 46 9.84 11.60 27.12
CA LEU A 46 9.97 12.43 28.34
C LEU A 46 10.95 13.60 28.09
N GLU A 47 12.09 13.32 27.49
CA GLU A 47 13.12 14.32 27.15
C GLU A 47 12.61 15.35 26.12
N ASP A 48 11.95 14.85 25.05
CA ASP A 48 11.54 15.70 23.90
C ASP A 48 10.30 16.56 24.18
N TYR A 49 9.33 16.07 24.98
CA TYR A 49 7.97 16.63 25.02
C TYR A 49 7.38 16.87 26.43
N GLY A 50 8.14 16.58 27.47
CA GLY A 50 7.67 16.68 28.86
C GLY A 50 6.73 15.53 29.29
N TRP A 51 6.57 15.35 30.60
CA TRP A 51 5.96 14.16 31.21
C TRP A 51 4.49 13.92 30.82
N GLN A 52 3.69 15.00 30.69
CA GLN A 52 2.26 14.86 30.34
C GLN A 52 2.07 14.33 28.92
N THR A 53 2.86 14.86 27.95
CA THR A 53 2.82 14.42 26.56
C THR A 53 3.40 13.02 26.41
N ALA A 54 4.47 12.69 27.14
CA ALA A 54 5.04 11.36 27.17
C ALA A 54 4.05 10.34 27.72
N LEU A 55 3.36 10.66 28.82
CA LEU A 55 2.33 9.79 29.40
C LEU A 55 1.17 9.55 28.41
N ARG A 56 0.62 10.62 27.82
CA ARG A 56 -0.46 10.49 26.81
C ARG A 56 -0.05 9.65 25.61
N LYS A 57 1.16 9.85 25.08
CA LYS A 57 1.70 9.04 23.96
C LYS A 57 1.91 7.58 24.38
N SER A 58 2.42 7.34 25.59
CA SER A 58 2.64 5.98 26.11
C SER A 58 1.33 5.25 26.34
N VAL A 59 0.33 5.88 26.95
CA VAL A 59 -1.00 5.33 27.12
C VAL A 59 -1.66 5.04 25.76
N ALA A 60 -1.58 5.97 24.81
CA ALA A 60 -2.11 5.77 23.46
C ALA A 60 -1.39 4.62 22.71
N TYR A 61 -0.08 4.46 22.92
CA TYR A 61 0.69 3.35 22.37
C TYR A 61 0.27 2.01 22.99
N LEU A 62 0.16 1.94 24.31
CA LEU A 62 -0.33 0.74 25.01
C LEU A 62 -1.76 0.39 24.63
N ALA A 63 -2.65 1.37 24.56
CA ALA A 63 -4.01 1.17 24.11
C ALA A 63 -4.06 0.59 22.67
N ARG A 64 -3.22 1.09 21.75
CA ARG A 64 -3.10 0.53 20.40
C ARG A 64 -2.46 -0.85 20.35
N ALA A 65 -1.57 -1.17 21.28
CA ALA A 65 -0.99 -2.51 21.40
C ALA A 65 -2.04 -3.53 21.85
N ILE A 66 -2.96 -3.11 22.74
CA ILE A 66 -4.07 -3.93 23.24
C ILE A 66 -5.22 -3.98 22.22
N TYR A 67 -5.63 -2.83 21.69
CA TYR A 67 -6.73 -2.73 20.74
C TYR A 67 -6.37 -1.83 19.57
N TYR A 68 -6.44 -2.38 18.36
CA TYR A 68 -6.24 -1.64 17.12
C TYR A 68 -7.40 -1.93 16.16
N ARG A 69 -7.96 -0.89 15.58
CA ARG A 69 -9.01 -0.98 14.56
C ARG A 69 -8.64 -0.11 13.37
N GLN A 70 -8.74 -0.68 12.17
CA GLN A 70 -8.48 0.04 10.94
C GLN A 70 -9.48 -0.38 9.86
N ALA A 71 -9.91 0.59 9.04
CA ALA A 71 -10.61 0.31 7.79
C ALA A 71 -9.69 0.64 6.62
N TYR A 72 -9.75 -0.18 5.58
CA TYR A 72 -8.98 0.00 4.35
C TYR A 72 -9.91 -0.17 3.16
N ARG A 73 -10.08 0.88 2.37
CA ARG A 73 -10.96 0.88 1.21
C ARG A 73 -10.27 0.27 0.02
N ILE A 74 -10.94 -0.68 -0.64
CA ILE A 74 -10.43 -1.39 -1.80
C ILE A 74 -11.16 -0.90 -3.04
N TYR A 75 -10.41 -0.68 -4.10
CA TYR A 75 -10.92 -0.30 -5.40
C TYR A 75 -10.28 -1.13 -6.52
N ARG A 76 -10.92 -1.12 -7.69
CA ARG A 76 -10.52 -1.88 -8.85
C ARG A 76 -10.73 -1.07 -10.11
N VAL A 77 -9.82 -1.17 -11.06
CA VAL A 77 -10.03 -0.77 -12.45
C VAL A 77 -9.93 -1.98 -13.36
N ASN A 78 -10.79 -2.02 -14.38
CA ASN A 78 -10.70 -3.00 -15.46
C ASN A 78 -9.86 -2.38 -16.58
N LEU A 79 -8.68 -2.96 -16.82
CA LEU A 79 -7.73 -2.45 -17.80
C LEU A 79 -8.20 -2.66 -19.24
N ASP A 80 -9.05 -3.67 -19.51
CA ASP A 80 -9.55 -3.96 -20.85
C ASP A 80 -10.54 -2.87 -21.33
N THR A 81 -11.31 -2.28 -20.39
CA THR A 81 -12.41 -1.36 -20.73
C THR A 81 -12.15 0.10 -20.41
N ILE A 82 -11.12 0.40 -19.60
CA ILE A 82 -10.82 1.79 -19.23
C ILE A 82 -10.36 2.56 -20.47
N LYS A 83 -10.99 3.70 -20.73
CA LYS A 83 -10.52 4.65 -21.74
C LYS A 83 -9.32 5.41 -21.15
N LEU A 84 -8.21 5.38 -21.87
CA LEU A 84 -7.06 6.19 -21.50
C LEU A 84 -7.20 7.55 -22.19
N PRO A 85 -6.97 8.66 -21.47
CA PRO A 85 -6.93 9.97 -22.10
C PRO A 85 -5.71 10.05 -23.01
N GLU A 86 -5.74 11.00 -23.93
CA GLU A 86 -4.55 11.33 -24.70
C GLU A 86 -3.41 11.75 -23.74
N PRO A 87 -2.16 11.35 -24.07
CA PRO A 87 -1.02 11.71 -23.24
C PRO A 87 -0.85 13.23 -23.17
N SER A 88 -1.19 13.83 -22.04
CA SER A 88 -0.93 15.22 -21.74
C SER A 88 0.23 15.31 -20.75
N ASN A 89 1.27 16.07 -21.08
CA ASN A 89 2.45 16.24 -20.22
C ASN A 89 2.88 17.72 -20.21
N PRO A 90 2.06 18.62 -19.66
CA PRO A 90 2.29 20.06 -19.70
C PRO A 90 3.58 20.49 -18.98
N HIS A 91 4.12 19.65 -18.10
CA HIS A 91 5.35 19.91 -17.35
C HIS A 91 6.58 19.17 -17.89
N ASN A 92 6.47 18.48 -19.03
CA ASN A 92 7.56 17.74 -19.68
C ASN A 92 8.25 16.70 -18.77
N PHE A 93 7.51 16.05 -17.90
CA PHE A 93 8.04 14.97 -17.08
C PHE A 93 8.54 13.80 -17.95
N THR A 94 9.71 13.28 -17.63
CA THR A 94 10.21 12.02 -18.19
C THR A 94 9.79 10.85 -17.32
N PHE A 95 9.41 9.73 -17.94
CA PHE A 95 8.95 8.54 -17.21
C PHE A 95 9.85 7.36 -17.49
N LYS A 96 10.32 6.68 -16.42
CA LYS A 96 11.22 5.51 -16.52
C LYS A 96 10.80 4.43 -15.55
N PHE A 97 10.88 3.16 -15.97
CA PHE A 97 10.79 2.04 -15.03
C PHE A 97 12.14 1.84 -14.35
N LEU A 98 12.11 1.71 -13.03
CA LEU A 98 13.31 1.41 -12.28
C LEU A 98 13.76 -0.03 -12.50
N THR A 99 15.07 -0.21 -12.59
CA THR A 99 15.76 -1.49 -12.53
C THR A 99 16.67 -1.53 -11.31
N VAL A 100 17.24 -2.67 -11.00
CA VAL A 100 18.16 -2.83 -9.86
C VAL A 100 19.47 -2.02 -10.02
N GLN A 101 19.78 -1.57 -11.24
CA GLN A 101 20.95 -0.76 -11.57
C GLN A 101 20.72 0.75 -11.29
N ASN A 102 19.49 1.22 -11.19
CA ASN A 102 19.17 2.65 -10.99
C ASN A 102 19.32 3.09 -9.51
N VAL A 103 20.49 2.87 -8.92
CA VAL A 103 20.71 3.03 -7.47
C VAL A 103 20.39 4.45 -6.97
N GLY A 104 20.79 5.49 -7.71
CA GLY A 104 20.50 6.89 -7.33
C GLY A 104 19.01 7.17 -7.28
N MET A 105 18.25 6.80 -8.31
CA MET A 105 16.80 6.95 -8.35
C MET A 105 16.09 6.11 -7.28
N ILE A 106 16.61 4.91 -6.97
CA ILE A 106 16.08 4.07 -5.88
C ILE A 106 16.17 4.83 -4.56
N ALA A 107 17.32 5.43 -4.25
CA ALA A 107 17.51 6.21 -3.04
C ALA A 107 16.56 7.41 -2.95
N GLU A 108 16.33 8.13 -4.06
CA GLU A 108 15.36 9.23 -4.11
C GLU A 108 13.92 8.75 -3.85
N VAL A 109 13.50 7.64 -4.45
CA VAL A 109 12.17 7.05 -4.19
C VAL A 109 12.02 6.64 -2.72
N GLU A 110 13.06 6.05 -2.13
CA GLU A 110 13.07 5.68 -0.72
C GLU A 110 13.01 6.90 0.21
N ASN A 111 13.56 8.04 -0.20
CA ASN A 111 13.42 9.31 0.53
C ASN A 111 11.99 9.88 0.46
N ILE A 112 11.28 9.69 -0.64
CA ILE A 112 9.85 10.08 -0.76
C ILE A 112 8.96 9.14 0.09
N ALA A 113 9.34 7.89 0.22
CA ALA A 113 8.58 6.86 0.93
C ALA A 113 9.49 6.07 1.89
N GLU A 114 9.74 6.62 3.07
CA GLU A 114 10.69 6.08 4.07
C GLU A 114 10.44 4.59 4.44
N TRP A 115 9.20 4.14 4.40
CA TRP A 115 8.88 2.72 4.69
C TRP A 115 9.45 1.74 3.65
N LEU A 116 9.84 2.25 2.45
CA LEU A 116 10.54 1.49 1.40
C LEU A 116 12.05 1.39 1.63
N ARG A 117 12.62 2.20 2.55
CA ARG A 117 14.07 2.29 2.75
C ARG A 117 14.71 0.91 2.93
N GLY A 118 15.72 0.63 2.11
CA GLY A 118 16.41 -0.67 2.04
C GLY A 118 15.57 -1.83 1.51
N LYS A 119 14.35 -1.59 0.99
CA LYS A 119 13.44 -2.64 0.50
C LYS A 119 13.16 -2.54 -0.99
N LEU A 120 13.24 -1.33 -1.59
CA LEU A 120 12.80 -1.10 -2.96
C LEU A 120 13.62 -1.92 -3.96
N LYS A 121 14.94 -1.98 -3.80
CA LYS A 121 15.82 -2.78 -4.66
C LYS A 121 15.39 -4.27 -4.67
N ARG A 122 15.09 -4.84 -3.50
CA ARG A 122 14.61 -6.24 -3.38
C ARG A 122 13.25 -6.43 -4.03
N LYS A 123 12.35 -5.45 -3.90
CA LYS A 123 11.02 -5.49 -4.52
C LYS A 123 11.12 -5.48 -6.05
N ILE A 124 11.98 -4.63 -6.61
CA ILE A 124 12.24 -4.58 -8.05
C ILE A 124 12.87 -5.90 -8.53
N ALA A 125 13.86 -6.42 -7.80
CA ALA A 125 14.47 -7.72 -8.11
C ALA A 125 13.48 -8.89 -8.05
N ALA A 126 12.45 -8.78 -7.19
CA ALA A 126 11.36 -9.74 -7.10
C ALA A 126 10.27 -9.55 -8.19
N GLY A 127 10.49 -8.68 -9.17
CA GLY A 127 9.59 -8.47 -10.31
C GLY A 127 8.51 -7.42 -10.11
N GLN A 128 8.54 -6.64 -9.02
CA GLN A 128 7.63 -5.52 -8.87
C GLN A 128 7.99 -4.39 -9.86
N LEU A 129 6.98 -3.70 -10.40
CA LEU A 129 7.19 -2.57 -11.28
C LEU A 129 7.20 -1.27 -10.47
N CYS A 130 8.24 -0.48 -10.64
CA CYS A 130 8.30 0.88 -10.11
C CYS A 130 8.49 1.85 -11.26
N LEU A 131 7.44 2.62 -11.59
CA LEU A 131 7.49 3.72 -12.55
C LEU A 131 7.82 4.99 -11.79
N VAL A 132 8.85 5.72 -12.22
CA VAL A 132 9.20 7.05 -11.73
C VAL A 132 8.90 8.10 -12.77
N ALA A 133 8.49 9.28 -12.31
CA ALA A 133 8.45 10.51 -13.09
C ALA A 133 9.61 11.40 -12.67
N LEU A 134 10.30 11.96 -13.63
CA LEU A 134 11.46 12.82 -13.44
C LEU A 134 11.12 14.24 -13.93
N ASP A 135 11.58 15.22 -13.18
CA ASP A 135 11.71 16.62 -13.57
C ASP A 135 13.21 16.89 -13.74
N GLY A 136 13.68 16.96 -15.01
CA GLY A 136 15.10 16.80 -15.30
C GLY A 136 15.61 15.46 -14.79
N ASP A 137 16.63 15.49 -13.92
CA ASP A 137 17.23 14.30 -13.33
C ASP A 137 16.66 13.92 -11.96
N LYS A 138 15.73 14.71 -11.40
CA LYS A 138 15.18 14.50 -10.06
C LYS A 138 13.86 13.75 -10.09
N VAL A 139 13.68 12.80 -9.18
CA VAL A 139 12.42 12.08 -9.03
C VAL A 139 11.33 13.02 -8.51
N ALA A 140 10.30 13.27 -9.32
CA ALA A 140 9.11 14.07 -8.98
C ALA A 140 8.02 13.23 -8.31
N GLY A 141 7.93 11.95 -8.63
CA GLY A 141 6.97 11.02 -8.06
C GLY A 141 7.18 9.60 -8.57
N PHE A 142 6.45 8.66 -8.01
CA PHE A 142 6.55 7.25 -8.42
C PHE A 142 5.24 6.47 -8.19
N ASN A 143 5.12 5.33 -8.86
CA ASN A 143 4.05 4.36 -8.66
C ASN A 143 4.62 2.93 -8.61
N LEU A 144 4.40 2.25 -7.48
CA LEU A 144 4.89 0.90 -7.21
C LEU A 144 3.75 -0.11 -7.36
N ILE A 145 3.97 -1.14 -8.18
CA ILE A 145 2.99 -2.16 -8.54
C ILE A 145 3.54 -3.54 -8.22
N ASP A 146 2.73 -4.33 -7.51
CA ASP A 146 3.01 -5.74 -7.26
C ASP A 146 2.23 -6.61 -8.25
N LEU A 147 2.90 -7.57 -8.86
CA LEU A 147 2.35 -8.44 -9.89
C LEU A 147 1.94 -9.83 -9.35
N GLY A 148 2.39 -10.20 -8.17
CA GLY A 148 2.18 -11.53 -7.61
C GLY A 148 1.45 -11.52 -6.26
N GLN A 149 1.54 -10.41 -5.52
CA GLN A 149 1.02 -10.35 -4.16
C GLN A 149 0.41 -8.98 -3.86
N ALA A 150 -0.73 -8.95 -3.18
CA ALA A 150 -1.28 -7.73 -2.59
C ALA A 150 -0.85 -7.66 -1.12
N THR A 151 -0.18 -6.57 -0.74
CA THR A 151 0.22 -6.30 0.65
C THR A 151 -0.54 -5.09 1.18
N LEU A 152 -1.40 -5.32 2.17
CA LEU A 152 -2.18 -4.29 2.84
C LEU A 152 -1.58 -4.07 4.24
N LEU A 153 -0.46 -3.33 4.30
CA LEU A 153 0.35 -3.14 5.52
C LEU A 153 -0.47 -2.65 6.71
N LEU A 154 -1.41 -1.71 6.48
CA LEU A 154 -2.19 -1.07 7.55
C LEU A 154 -3.21 -2.00 8.21
N VAL A 155 -3.52 -3.11 7.57
CA VAL A 155 -4.45 -4.13 8.08
C VAL A 155 -3.79 -5.50 8.18
N ASN A 156 -2.46 -5.53 8.15
CA ASN A 156 -1.64 -6.74 8.31
C ASN A 156 -2.12 -7.92 7.46
N LEU A 157 -2.43 -7.65 6.18
CA LEU A 157 -2.96 -8.65 5.27
C LEU A 157 -2.09 -8.76 4.04
N LYS A 158 -1.69 -10.00 3.72
CA LYS A 158 -1.07 -10.36 2.44
C LYS A 158 -1.96 -11.32 1.69
N LYS A 159 -2.02 -11.17 0.37
CA LYS A 159 -2.83 -12.03 -0.48
C LYS A 159 -2.12 -12.28 -1.80
N THR A 160 -1.98 -13.54 -2.17
CA THR A 160 -1.53 -13.93 -3.51
C THR A 160 -2.57 -13.51 -4.55
N LEU A 161 -2.11 -12.91 -5.63
CA LEU A 161 -2.96 -12.45 -6.72
C LEU A 161 -3.20 -13.57 -7.73
N ARG A 162 -4.38 -13.57 -8.33
CA ARG A 162 -4.68 -14.44 -9.47
C ARG A 162 -3.85 -14.00 -10.69
N PRO A 163 -3.60 -14.90 -11.67
CA PRO A 163 -2.98 -14.51 -12.94
C PRO A 163 -3.70 -13.34 -13.59
N LYS A 164 -2.95 -12.46 -14.26
CA LYS A 164 -3.45 -11.25 -14.95
C LYS A 164 -4.11 -10.20 -14.04
N VAL A 165 -3.82 -10.26 -12.73
CA VAL A 165 -4.24 -9.28 -11.73
C VAL A 165 -3.01 -8.66 -11.10
N ALA A 166 -3.01 -7.32 -11.00
CA ALA A 166 -1.94 -6.57 -10.35
C ALA A 166 -2.49 -5.78 -9.13
N TRP A 167 -1.59 -5.39 -8.25
CA TRP A 167 -1.90 -4.59 -7.07
C TRP A 167 -1.07 -3.30 -7.06
N SER A 168 -1.75 -2.15 -6.94
CA SER A 168 -1.08 -0.88 -6.73
C SER A 168 -0.72 -0.74 -5.25
N GLU A 169 0.55 -0.97 -4.95
CA GLU A 169 1.05 -0.95 -3.59
C GLU A 169 1.21 0.48 -3.07
N HIS A 170 1.81 1.36 -3.88
CA HIS A 170 2.02 2.74 -3.46
C HIS A 170 2.12 3.69 -4.65
N ILE A 171 1.60 4.91 -4.49
CA ILE A 171 1.83 6.04 -5.37
C ILE A 171 2.13 7.26 -4.53
N ALA A 172 3.16 7.99 -4.88
CA ALA A 172 3.49 9.25 -4.24
C ALA A 172 3.99 10.27 -5.26
N VAL A 173 3.65 11.55 -5.00
CA VAL A 173 4.10 12.71 -5.75
C VAL A 173 4.68 13.69 -4.73
N LYS A 174 5.88 14.21 -4.98
CA LYS A 174 6.52 15.23 -4.14
C LYS A 174 5.62 16.46 -4.03
N LYS A 175 5.69 17.15 -2.89
CA LYS A 175 4.75 18.23 -2.54
C LYS A 175 4.71 19.33 -3.62
N GLU A 176 5.84 19.70 -4.16
CA GLU A 176 6.02 20.72 -5.20
C GLU A 176 5.32 20.38 -6.53
N PHE A 177 5.16 19.07 -6.84
CA PHE A 177 4.53 18.61 -8.09
C PHE A 177 3.08 18.15 -7.90
N ARG A 178 2.48 18.36 -6.72
CA ARG A 178 1.06 18.03 -6.50
C ARG A 178 0.17 19.00 -7.25
N ARG A 179 -0.99 18.51 -7.68
CA ARG A 179 -2.00 19.24 -8.46
C ARG A 179 -1.56 19.61 -9.88
N THR A 180 -0.47 19.05 -10.37
CA THR A 180 -0.02 19.19 -11.77
C THR A 180 -0.57 18.08 -12.70
N GLY A 181 -1.40 17.18 -12.20
CA GLY A 181 -1.85 16.00 -12.96
C GLY A 181 -0.87 14.82 -12.94
N LEU A 182 0.33 14.95 -12.35
CA LEU A 182 1.38 13.94 -12.36
C LEU A 182 0.90 12.58 -11.82
N GLY A 183 0.08 12.58 -10.75
CA GLY A 183 -0.47 11.35 -10.18
C GLY A 183 -1.33 10.56 -11.19
N SER A 184 -2.13 11.27 -11.99
CA SER A 184 -2.94 10.66 -13.06
C SER A 184 -2.08 10.13 -14.19
N GLN A 185 -1.04 10.86 -14.60
CA GLN A 185 -0.11 10.43 -15.64
C GLN A 185 0.64 9.15 -15.23
N LEU A 186 1.13 9.08 -13.98
CA LEU A 186 1.75 7.87 -13.43
C LEU A 186 0.79 6.66 -13.48
N ARG A 187 -0.51 6.88 -13.19
CA ARG A 187 -1.53 5.83 -13.27
C ARG A 187 -1.78 5.36 -14.69
N PHE A 188 -1.98 6.28 -15.63
CA PHE A 188 -2.30 5.92 -17.01
C PHE A 188 -1.14 5.17 -17.69
N ARG A 189 0.11 5.58 -17.46
CA ARG A 189 1.28 4.87 -17.97
C ARG A 189 1.44 3.46 -17.37
N ILE A 190 1.08 3.28 -16.10
CA ILE A 190 1.01 1.95 -15.49
C ILE A 190 -0.12 1.12 -16.14
N PHE A 191 -1.28 1.71 -16.46
CA PHE A 191 -2.36 0.99 -17.12
C PHE A 191 -1.93 0.50 -18.51
N GLU A 192 -1.25 1.34 -19.28
CA GLU A 192 -0.67 0.98 -20.59
C GLU A 192 0.32 -0.17 -20.48
N GLU A 193 1.28 -0.08 -19.55
CA GLU A 193 2.29 -1.11 -19.34
C GLU A 193 1.68 -2.44 -18.90
N LEU A 194 0.73 -2.40 -17.97
CA LEU A 194 0.03 -3.60 -17.51
C LEU A 194 -0.79 -4.24 -18.64
N ARG A 195 -1.43 -3.46 -19.52
CA ARG A 195 -2.11 -3.97 -20.72
C ARG A 195 -1.14 -4.67 -21.67
N LYS A 196 0.00 -4.05 -21.98
CA LYS A 196 1.06 -4.64 -22.81
C LYS A 196 1.53 -5.98 -22.26
N ARG A 197 1.60 -6.13 -20.93
CA ARG A 197 1.93 -7.38 -20.22
C ARG A 197 0.77 -8.35 -20.09
N GLY A 198 -0.40 -8.06 -20.64
CA GLY A 198 -1.59 -8.93 -20.60
C GLY A 198 -2.34 -8.94 -19.28
N TYR A 199 -2.10 -7.98 -18.38
CA TYR A 199 -2.89 -7.82 -17.17
C TYR A 199 -4.25 -7.20 -17.47
N ARG A 200 -5.30 -7.73 -16.83
CA ARG A 200 -6.69 -7.29 -17.07
C ARG A 200 -7.27 -6.44 -15.96
N LYS A 201 -6.77 -6.56 -14.75
CA LYS A 201 -7.30 -5.86 -13.58
C LYS A 201 -6.18 -5.32 -12.71
N LEU A 202 -6.35 -4.07 -12.29
CA LEU A 202 -5.50 -3.48 -11.25
C LEU A 202 -6.37 -3.15 -10.05
N TYR A 203 -5.95 -3.69 -8.90
CA TYR A 203 -6.53 -3.37 -7.61
C TYR A 203 -5.64 -2.40 -6.86
N GLY A 204 -6.22 -1.71 -5.89
CA GLY A 204 -5.49 -0.87 -4.97
C GLY A 204 -6.33 -0.64 -3.72
N GLY A 205 -5.74 0.05 -2.76
CA GLY A 205 -6.47 0.39 -1.57
C GLY A 205 -5.84 1.57 -0.84
N THR A 206 -6.66 2.23 -0.02
CA THR A 206 -6.21 3.34 0.82
C THR A 206 -7.09 3.48 2.06
N LEU A 207 -6.62 4.30 3.00
CA LEU A 207 -7.46 4.68 4.14
C LEU A 207 -8.66 5.51 3.66
N PRO A 208 -9.87 5.31 4.21
CA PRO A 208 -11.03 6.14 3.90
C PRO A 208 -10.82 7.63 4.20
N SER A 209 -9.90 7.95 5.13
CA SER A 209 -9.53 9.33 5.48
C SER A 209 -8.55 9.98 4.49
N ASN A 210 -7.92 9.22 3.59
CA ASN A 210 -6.99 9.76 2.60
C ASN A 210 -7.75 10.30 1.37
N ILE A 211 -8.36 11.47 1.52
CA ILE A 211 -9.21 12.09 0.49
C ILE A 211 -8.44 12.32 -0.81
N ALA A 212 -7.17 12.75 -0.74
CA ALA A 212 -6.35 12.98 -1.92
C ALA A 212 -6.16 11.70 -2.76
N SER A 213 -5.86 10.58 -2.10
CA SER A 213 -5.73 9.28 -2.77
C SER A 213 -7.07 8.80 -3.34
N LEU A 214 -8.17 8.98 -2.60
CA LEU A 214 -9.51 8.62 -3.08
C LEU A 214 -9.92 9.45 -4.31
N SER A 215 -9.67 10.76 -4.29
CA SER A 215 -9.96 11.67 -5.41
C SER A 215 -9.18 11.25 -6.66
N LEU A 216 -7.86 11.07 -6.54
CA LEU A 216 -7.03 10.58 -7.64
C LEU A 216 -7.53 9.24 -8.18
N THR A 217 -7.85 8.31 -7.29
CA THR A 217 -8.30 6.98 -7.68
C THR A 217 -9.60 7.03 -8.48
N ARG A 218 -10.57 7.83 -8.05
CA ARG A 218 -11.84 8.02 -8.77
C ARG A 218 -11.63 8.71 -10.11
N SER A 219 -10.80 9.77 -10.17
CA SER A 219 -10.57 10.55 -11.40
C SER A 219 -9.92 9.72 -12.52
N VAL A 220 -9.16 8.68 -12.18
CA VAL A 220 -8.54 7.78 -13.16
C VAL A 220 -9.33 6.48 -13.40
N GLY A 221 -10.62 6.46 -13.01
CA GLY A 221 -11.57 5.41 -13.39
C GLY A 221 -11.57 4.14 -12.52
N PHE A 222 -10.99 4.17 -11.32
CA PHE A 222 -11.18 3.07 -10.38
C PHE A 222 -12.60 3.11 -9.78
N THR A 223 -13.13 1.92 -9.54
CA THR A 223 -14.42 1.71 -8.86
C THR A 223 -14.17 1.16 -7.47
N GLU A 224 -14.81 1.73 -6.46
CA GLU A 224 -14.78 1.21 -5.10
C GLU A 224 -15.55 -0.12 -5.03
N ILE A 225 -14.96 -1.14 -4.43
CA ILE A 225 -15.55 -2.48 -4.36
C ILE A 225 -15.89 -2.92 -2.93
N GLY A 226 -15.25 -2.34 -1.93
CA GLY A 226 -15.54 -2.65 -0.54
C GLY A 226 -14.50 -2.13 0.43
N ASP A 227 -14.73 -2.38 1.70
CA ASP A 227 -13.83 -2.05 2.80
C ASP A 227 -13.36 -3.32 3.51
N VAL A 228 -12.07 -3.39 3.82
CA VAL A 228 -11.50 -4.37 4.74
C VAL A 228 -11.43 -3.73 6.11
N HIS A 229 -12.17 -4.27 7.06
CA HIS A 229 -12.12 -3.88 8.46
C HIS A 229 -11.22 -4.84 9.21
N TYR A 230 -10.17 -4.32 9.80
CA TYR A 230 -9.24 -5.03 10.64
C TYR A 230 -9.43 -4.63 12.10
N ARG A 231 -9.45 -5.62 12.97
CA ARG A 231 -9.46 -5.44 14.43
C ARG A 231 -8.42 -6.36 15.04
N LYS A 232 -7.64 -5.81 15.93
CA LYS A 232 -6.69 -6.56 16.75
C LYS A 232 -7.03 -6.31 18.21
N PHE A 233 -7.12 -7.36 18.99
CA PHE A 233 -7.24 -7.30 20.44
C PHE A 233 -6.19 -8.24 21.04
N ILE A 234 -5.16 -7.67 21.65
CA ILE A 234 -3.96 -8.39 22.15
C ILE A 234 -3.31 -9.17 21.02
N SER A 235 -3.47 -10.50 20.98
CA SER A 235 -2.95 -11.41 19.94
C SER A 235 -4.02 -11.87 18.94
N PHE A 236 -5.30 -11.55 19.19
CA PHE A 236 -6.39 -11.95 18.31
C PHE A 236 -6.56 -10.94 17.19
N GLU A 237 -6.50 -11.41 15.96
CA GLU A 237 -6.69 -10.60 14.77
C GLU A 237 -7.93 -11.06 14.02
N LYS A 238 -8.76 -10.10 13.58
CA LYS A 238 -9.98 -10.37 12.82
C LYS A 238 -10.10 -9.41 11.65
N TRP A 239 -10.37 -9.98 10.47
CA TRP A 239 -10.67 -9.24 9.25
C TRP A 239 -12.12 -9.45 8.86
N ARG A 240 -12.79 -8.39 8.42
CA ARG A 240 -14.13 -8.44 7.86
C ARG A 240 -14.16 -7.62 6.58
N TYR A 241 -14.52 -8.25 5.47
CA TYR A 241 -14.76 -7.54 4.22
C TYR A 241 -16.24 -7.12 4.15
N LYS A 242 -16.47 -5.84 3.84
CA LYS A 242 -17.79 -5.28 3.59
C LYS A 242 -17.82 -4.77 2.16
N ARG A 243 -18.63 -5.40 1.31
CA ARG A 243 -18.82 -4.96 -0.09
C ARG A 243 -19.59 -3.65 -0.11
N VAL A 244 -19.22 -2.72 -1.02
CA VAL A 244 -20.05 -1.56 -1.32
C VAL A 244 -21.29 -2.07 -2.06
N ARG A 245 -22.47 -1.79 -1.53
CA ARG A 245 -23.72 -2.00 -2.25
C ARG A 245 -23.79 -0.90 -3.33
N ARG A 246 -23.92 -1.31 -4.58
CA ARG A 246 -24.26 -0.42 -5.69
C ARG A 246 -25.76 -0.22 -5.71
#